data_e4a2f8c3ee9ddcd7668749d0d9fe6480
#
_entry.id   e4a2f8c3ee9ddcd7668749d0d9fe6480
#
_cell.length_a   1.000
_cell.length_b   1.000
_cell.length_c   1.000
_cell.angle_alpha   90.00
_cell.angle_beta   90.00
_cell.angle_gamma   90.00
#
_symmetry.space_group_name_H-M   'P 1'
#
loop_
_entity.id
_entity.type
_entity.pdbx_description
1 polymer ?
#
loop_
_entity_poly.entity_id
_entity_poly.type
_entity_poly.pdbx_seq_one_letter_code
_entity_poly.pdbx_strand_id
1 'polypeptide(L)'
;MADCTDSEPLTYSILSSLHKAGKLTNAQKSRLPGKGVTGIVFGTQELYDWVDRNPSIMIAPLEYVNAPDTIARQDNMISINSCIAVDLYGQICAESAGLRHISGTGGQLDYVTGTAMARGGKSFLCMTSYFENKDGTRESRILPHFEGDIVTAPRSQAHFIVTEYGAVNLAGRTTWERAEMLISIAHPDFRENLIRAAETQKIWRPSNRR
;
A
#
# COMPACT_ATOMS: atom_id res chain seq x y z
N MET A 1 12.05 -6.24 7.79
CA MET A 1 11.10 -5.54 8.66
C MET A 1 9.75 -5.74 8.03
N ALA A 2 8.87 -6.49 8.66
CA ALA A 2 7.48 -6.55 8.24
C ALA A 2 6.75 -5.71 9.27
N ASP A 3 6.22 -4.59 8.85
CA ASP A 3 5.24 -3.83 9.61
C ASP A 3 3.90 -4.05 8.96
N CYS A 4 2.95 -4.51 9.74
CA CYS A 4 1.57 -4.59 9.38
C CYS A 4 0.84 -3.62 10.28
N THR A 5 0.83 -2.36 9.87
CA THR A 5 0.12 -1.29 10.59
C THR A 5 -1.38 -1.34 10.37
N ASP A 6 -1.86 -2.24 9.51
CA ASP A 6 -3.29 -2.41 9.28
C ASP A 6 -3.89 -3.47 10.21
N SER A 7 -5.03 -3.15 10.74
CA SER A 7 -5.88 -3.81 11.71
C SER A 7 -6.37 -5.23 11.31
N GLU A 8 -5.68 -5.91 10.41
CA GLU A 8 -6.06 -7.24 9.97
C GLU A 8 -5.33 -8.32 10.78
N PRO A 9 -6.03 -9.09 11.63
CA PRO A 9 -5.45 -10.20 12.41
C PRO A 9 -4.73 -11.23 11.55
N LEU A 10 -5.07 -11.28 10.26
CA LEU A 10 -4.55 -12.26 9.31
C LEU A 10 -3.05 -12.10 9.04
N THR A 11 -2.54 -10.88 9.00
CA THR A 11 -1.16 -10.62 8.57
C THR A 11 -0.13 -11.09 9.59
N TYR A 12 -0.40 -10.90 10.87
CA TYR A 12 0.50 -11.39 11.94
C TYR A 12 0.52 -12.92 12.03
N SER A 13 -0.62 -13.55 11.83
CA SER A 13 -0.72 -15.01 11.79
C SER A 13 0.03 -15.60 10.59
N ILE A 14 0.02 -14.91 9.43
CA ILE A 14 0.80 -15.30 8.26
C ILE A 14 2.30 -15.21 8.55
N LEU A 15 2.77 -14.15 9.18
CA LEU A 15 4.20 -13.98 9.50
C LEU A 15 4.70 -15.06 10.48
N SER A 16 3.92 -15.38 11.51
CA SER A 16 4.26 -16.46 12.44
C SER A 16 4.30 -17.83 11.74
N SER A 17 3.35 -18.10 10.86
CA SER A 17 3.30 -19.32 10.05
C SER A 17 4.49 -19.44 9.10
N LEU A 18 4.87 -18.35 8.43
CA LEU A 18 6.04 -18.29 7.55
C LEU A 18 7.35 -18.49 8.34
N HIS A 19 7.42 -17.93 9.54
CA HIS A 19 8.58 -18.14 10.43
C HIS A 19 8.69 -19.59 10.88
N LYS A 20 7.60 -20.19 11.36
CA LYS A 20 7.55 -21.60 11.75
C LYS A 20 7.91 -22.55 10.59
N ALA A 21 7.52 -22.18 9.37
CA ALA A 21 7.89 -22.92 8.15
C ALA A 21 9.33 -22.66 7.67
N GLY A 22 10.13 -21.85 8.38
CA GLY A 22 11.50 -21.48 8.01
C GLY A 22 11.61 -20.58 6.78
N LYS A 23 10.50 -19.98 6.33
CA LYS A 23 10.46 -19.12 5.17
C LYS A 23 10.78 -17.64 5.48
N LEU A 24 10.53 -17.23 6.74
CA LEU A 24 10.85 -15.88 7.24
C LEU A 24 11.97 -15.99 8.27
N THR A 25 13.20 -15.79 7.85
CA THR A 25 14.39 -15.90 8.70
C THR A 25 14.96 -14.58 9.16
N ASN A 26 14.58 -13.48 8.50
CA ASN A 26 15.18 -12.14 8.68
C ASN A 26 16.72 -12.11 8.50
N ALA A 27 17.34 -13.17 7.97
CA ALA A 27 18.79 -13.30 7.87
C ALA A 27 19.42 -12.30 6.89
N GLN A 28 18.67 -11.89 5.87
CA GLN A 28 19.14 -10.98 4.82
C GLN A 28 18.94 -9.48 5.14
N LYS A 29 18.42 -9.16 6.32
CA LYS A 29 18.20 -7.78 6.72
C LYS A 29 19.53 -7.03 6.88
N SER A 30 19.63 -5.82 6.34
CA SER A 30 20.81 -4.95 6.48
C SER A 30 20.97 -4.43 7.91
N ARG A 31 19.87 -4.29 8.64
CA ARG A 31 19.83 -3.87 10.05
C ARG A 31 19.07 -4.91 10.87
N LEU A 32 19.56 -5.21 12.05
CA LEU A 32 18.99 -6.23 12.95
C LEU A 32 18.77 -7.58 12.24
N PRO A 33 19.82 -8.18 11.64
CA PRO A 33 19.68 -9.47 10.97
C PRO A 33 19.19 -10.54 11.96
N GLY A 34 18.36 -11.42 11.48
CA GLY A 34 17.74 -12.49 12.30
C GLY A 34 16.58 -12.01 13.19
N LYS A 35 16.25 -10.72 13.21
CA LYS A 35 15.17 -10.19 14.05
C LYS A 35 14.01 -9.65 13.23
N GLY A 36 12.78 -10.08 13.55
CA GLY A 36 11.55 -9.38 13.21
C GLY A 36 11.40 -8.16 14.12
N VAL A 37 11.04 -7.01 13.58
CA VAL A 37 10.86 -5.77 14.35
C VAL A 37 9.45 -5.25 14.12
N THR A 38 8.74 -4.97 15.20
CA THR A 38 7.37 -4.44 15.13
C THR A 38 7.13 -3.42 16.24
N GLY A 39 6.20 -2.51 16.03
CA GLY A 39 5.75 -1.56 17.06
C GLY A 39 4.44 -1.98 17.72
N ILE A 40 3.67 -2.86 17.05
CA ILE A 40 2.37 -3.34 17.53
C ILE A 40 2.28 -4.83 17.24
N VAL A 41 1.65 -5.58 18.15
CA VAL A 41 1.26 -6.97 17.94
C VAL A 41 -0.24 -7.08 18.19
N PHE A 42 -0.97 -7.49 17.16
CA PHE A 42 -2.41 -7.67 17.24
C PHE A 42 -2.82 -8.94 16.49
N GLY A 43 -3.59 -9.82 17.14
CA GLY A 43 -4.01 -11.07 16.50
C GLY A 43 -4.55 -12.12 17.48
N THR A 44 -4.22 -13.38 17.23
CA THR A 44 -4.71 -14.53 18.00
C THR A 44 -3.85 -14.80 19.24
N GLN A 45 -4.38 -15.58 20.18
CA GLN A 45 -3.62 -16.05 21.35
C GLN A 45 -2.34 -16.80 20.91
N GLU A 46 -2.43 -17.61 19.86
CA GLU A 46 -1.25 -18.30 19.31
C GLU A 46 -0.14 -17.35 18.87
N LEU A 47 -0.51 -16.19 18.30
CA LEU A 47 0.46 -15.15 17.95
C LEU A 47 1.11 -14.55 19.19
N TYR A 48 0.32 -14.22 20.23
CA TYR A 48 0.84 -13.66 21.47
C TYR A 48 1.78 -14.65 22.17
N ASP A 49 1.43 -15.91 22.23
CA ASP A 49 2.27 -16.96 22.79
C ASP A 49 3.58 -17.15 22.00
N TRP A 50 3.52 -16.98 20.67
CA TRP A 50 4.71 -17.03 19.83
C TRP A 50 5.63 -15.83 20.01
N VAL A 51 5.09 -14.64 20.25
CA VAL A 51 5.86 -13.40 20.45
C VAL A 51 6.46 -13.33 21.86
N ASP A 52 5.75 -13.92 22.87
CA ASP A 52 6.20 -13.84 24.26
C ASP A 52 7.59 -14.48 24.41
N ARG A 53 8.53 -13.70 24.96
CA ARG A 53 9.93 -14.10 25.20
C ARG A 53 10.65 -14.69 23.99
N ASN A 54 10.19 -14.37 22.77
CA ASN A 54 10.81 -14.82 21.54
C ASN A 54 12.01 -13.94 21.18
N PRO A 55 13.27 -14.44 21.28
CA PRO A 55 14.45 -13.62 21.00
C PRO A 55 14.60 -13.22 19.54
N SER A 56 13.84 -13.84 18.62
CA SER A 56 13.83 -13.45 17.21
C SER A 56 12.89 -12.26 16.91
N ILE A 57 12.11 -11.80 17.90
CA ILE A 57 11.20 -10.68 17.78
C ILE A 57 11.68 -9.52 18.66
N MET A 58 11.65 -8.33 18.11
CA MET A 58 11.92 -7.09 18.82
C MET A 58 10.69 -6.18 18.71
N ILE A 59 10.09 -5.85 19.86
CA ILE A 59 9.06 -4.80 19.95
C ILE A 59 9.77 -3.50 20.26
N ALA A 60 9.52 -2.46 19.47
CA ALA A 60 10.15 -1.16 19.62
C ALA A 60 9.10 -0.04 19.47
N PRO A 61 9.37 1.18 19.99
CA PRO A 61 8.47 2.31 19.81
C PRO A 61 8.17 2.58 18.33
N LEU A 62 6.92 2.98 18.02
CA LEU A 62 6.49 3.24 16.63
C LEU A 62 7.31 4.35 15.98
N GLU A 63 7.73 5.35 16.74
CA GLU A 63 8.62 6.42 16.28
C GLU A 63 9.98 5.92 15.77
N TYR A 64 10.41 4.73 16.23
CA TYR A 64 11.61 4.06 15.69
C TYR A 64 11.26 3.16 14.52
N VAL A 65 10.20 2.36 14.65
CA VAL A 65 9.83 1.34 13.65
C VAL A 65 9.38 2.01 12.35
N ASN A 66 8.58 3.08 12.46
CA ASN A 66 8.00 3.80 11.33
C ASN A 66 8.88 4.97 10.84
N ALA A 67 10.00 5.26 11.51
CA ALA A 67 10.87 6.34 11.06
C ALA A 67 11.37 6.09 9.62
N PRO A 68 11.13 6.99 8.67
CA PRO A 68 11.56 6.81 7.28
C PRO A 68 13.06 6.56 7.13
N ASP A 69 13.90 7.16 7.97
CA ASP A 69 15.34 6.92 7.97
C ASP A 69 15.71 5.53 8.48
N THR A 70 14.96 4.99 9.45
CA THR A 70 15.13 3.61 9.93
C THR A 70 14.78 2.62 8.83
N ILE A 71 13.66 2.84 8.14
CA ILE A 71 13.20 2.03 7.01
C ILE A 71 14.20 2.10 5.85
N ALA A 72 14.69 3.29 5.52
CA ALA A 72 15.63 3.54 4.44
C ALA A 72 16.99 2.80 4.59
N ARG A 73 17.36 2.44 5.82
CA ARG A 73 18.59 1.67 6.11
C ARG A 73 18.47 0.17 5.80
N GLN A 74 17.31 -0.30 5.36
CA GLN A 74 17.10 -1.68 4.90
C GLN A 74 17.27 -1.74 3.38
N ASP A 75 18.33 -2.36 2.88
CA ASP A 75 18.51 -2.58 1.45
C ASP A 75 17.41 -3.50 0.91
N ASN A 76 16.98 -3.22 -0.32
CA ASN A 76 15.91 -3.96 -1.01
C ASN A 76 14.61 -4.02 -0.17
N MET A 77 14.32 -2.96 0.57
CA MET A 77 13.11 -2.87 1.36
C MET A 77 11.87 -3.02 0.47
N ILE A 78 10.97 -3.90 0.86
CA ILE A 78 9.66 -4.07 0.21
C ILE A 78 8.60 -3.66 1.23
N SER A 79 7.83 -2.64 0.90
CA SER A 79 6.68 -2.22 1.68
C SER A 79 5.41 -2.63 0.94
N ILE A 80 4.47 -3.24 1.65
CA ILE A 80 3.16 -3.64 1.13
C ILE A 80 2.11 -3.05 2.05
N ASN A 81 1.26 -2.18 1.52
CA ASN A 81 0.18 -1.53 2.26
C ASN A 81 -1.13 -1.64 1.49
N SER A 82 -2.25 -1.69 2.20
CA SER A 82 -3.56 -1.58 1.59
C SER A 82 -3.91 -0.13 1.33
N CYS A 83 -4.73 0.14 0.30
CA CYS A 83 -5.37 1.43 0.12
C CYS A 83 -6.86 1.25 -0.21
N ILE A 84 -7.64 2.30 0.03
CA ILE A 84 -9.09 2.30 -0.22
C ILE A 84 -9.34 2.71 -1.67
N ALA A 85 -8.66 3.75 -2.15
CA ALA A 85 -8.83 4.27 -3.49
C ALA A 85 -7.55 4.92 -4.03
N VAL A 86 -7.47 5.05 -5.35
CA VAL A 86 -6.48 5.84 -6.07
C VAL A 86 -7.19 6.66 -7.15
N ASP A 87 -6.77 7.91 -7.35
CA ASP A 87 -7.27 8.70 -8.46
C ASP A 87 -6.36 8.63 -9.70
N LEU A 88 -6.84 9.12 -10.85
CA LEU A 88 -6.08 9.08 -12.10
C LEU A 88 -4.77 9.89 -12.08
N TYR A 89 -4.59 10.76 -11.10
CA TYR A 89 -3.32 11.47 -10.87
C TYR A 89 -2.32 10.64 -10.08
N GLY A 90 -2.80 9.57 -9.41
CA GLY A 90 -2.00 8.71 -8.54
C GLY A 90 -1.95 9.18 -7.09
N GLN A 91 -2.92 9.99 -6.65
CA GLN A 91 -3.13 10.27 -5.23
C GLN A 91 -3.75 9.04 -4.57
N ILE A 92 -3.35 8.75 -3.33
CA ILE A 92 -3.75 7.54 -2.60
C ILE A 92 -4.59 7.92 -1.40
N CYS A 93 -5.75 7.30 -1.27
CA CYS A 93 -6.57 7.33 -0.07
C CYS A 93 -6.54 5.97 0.62
N ALA A 94 -6.25 5.96 1.92
CA ALA A 94 -6.25 4.75 2.76
C ALA A 94 -7.05 4.93 4.06
N GLU A 95 -7.62 6.12 4.32
CA GLU A 95 -8.25 6.46 5.60
C GLU A 95 -9.67 6.99 5.50
N SER A 96 -10.19 7.21 4.28
CA SER A 96 -11.58 7.63 4.07
C SER A 96 -12.21 6.98 2.84
N ALA A 97 -13.54 7.03 2.76
CA ALA A 97 -14.31 6.76 1.56
C ALA A 97 -15.21 7.98 1.33
N GLY A 98 -14.86 8.80 0.34
CA GLY A 98 -15.42 10.14 0.21
C GLY A 98 -15.22 10.95 1.48
N LEU A 99 -16.27 11.59 1.95
CA LEU A 99 -16.28 12.38 3.19
C LEU A 99 -16.30 11.54 4.49
N ARG A 100 -16.49 10.22 4.36
CA ARG A 100 -16.55 9.34 5.53
C ARG A 100 -15.15 8.94 5.96
N HIS A 101 -14.70 9.44 7.09
CA HIS A 101 -13.46 9.01 7.74
C HIS A 101 -13.61 7.58 8.30
N ILE A 102 -12.65 6.71 8.03
CA ILE A 102 -12.67 5.29 8.42
C ILE A 102 -11.59 4.99 9.45
N SER A 103 -10.37 5.48 9.24
CA SER A 103 -9.21 5.18 10.10
C SER A 103 -8.26 6.38 10.17
N GLY A 104 -7.29 6.32 11.07
CA GLY A 104 -6.15 7.25 11.06
C GLY A 104 -5.16 6.93 9.92
N THR A 105 -4.16 7.81 9.79
CA THR A 105 -3.12 7.71 8.74
C THR A 105 -2.27 6.44 8.81
N GLY A 106 -2.08 5.87 10.02
CA GLY A 106 -1.15 4.78 10.24
C GLY A 106 0.28 5.10 9.80
N GLY A 107 1.07 4.08 9.54
CA GLY A 107 2.46 4.21 9.07
C GLY A 107 2.63 4.16 7.55
N GLN A 108 1.55 4.18 6.75
CA GLN A 108 1.64 3.98 5.30
C GLN A 108 2.59 4.96 4.64
N LEU A 109 2.45 6.27 4.92
CA LEU A 109 3.28 7.30 4.31
C LEU A 109 4.75 7.16 4.73
N ASP A 110 5.01 6.80 5.98
CA ASP A 110 6.36 6.59 6.50
C ASP A 110 7.06 5.45 5.75
N TYR A 111 6.36 4.32 5.57
CA TYR A 111 6.88 3.17 4.84
C TYR A 111 7.08 3.44 3.35
N VAL A 112 6.14 4.13 2.70
CA VAL A 112 6.26 4.53 1.29
C VAL A 112 7.47 5.44 1.11
N THR A 113 7.65 6.43 2.00
CA THR A 113 8.77 7.37 1.98
C THR A 113 10.08 6.67 2.26
N GLY A 114 10.18 5.93 3.36
CA GLY A 114 11.41 5.24 3.75
C GLY A 114 11.84 4.20 2.72
N THR A 115 10.89 3.49 2.12
CA THR A 115 11.16 2.52 1.05
C THR A 115 11.66 3.20 -0.22
N ALA A 116 11.13 4.38 -0.57
CA ALA A 116 11.64 5.15 -1.71
C ALA A 116 13.08 5.65 -1.52
N MET A 117 13.50 5.85 -0.28
CA MET A 117 14.86 6.23 0.08
C MET A 117 15.80 5.02 0.18
N ALA A 118 15.28 3.82 0.39
CA ALA A 118 16.07 2.60 0.54
C ALA A 118 16.71 2.17 -0.79
N ARG A 119 17.96 1.71 -0.74
CA ARG A 119 18.63 1.16 -1.92
C ARG A 119 17.89 -0.06 -2.45
N GLY A 120 17.35 0.01 -3.67
CA GLY A 120 16.57 -1.06 -4.29
C GLY A 120 15.16 -1.23 -3.69
N GLY A 121 14.68 -0.25 -2.93
CA GLY A 121 13.37 -0.27 -2.28
C GLY A 121 12.21 -0.24 -3.27
N LYS A 122 11.11 -0.93 -2.92
CA LYS A 122 9.86 -0.97 -3.71
C LYS A 122 8.65 -0.93 -2.79
N SER A 123 7.76 0.04 -2.98
CA SER A 123 6.50 0.12 -2.24
C SER A 123 5.32 -0.28 -3.12
N PHE A 124 4.47 -1.14 -2.59
CA PHE A 124 3.27 -1.65 -3.23
C PHE A 124 2.05 -1.18 -2.43
N LEU A 125 1.10 -0.56 -3.13
CA LEU A 125 -0.20 -0.17 -2.60
C LEU A 125 -1.24 -1.06 -3.27
N CYS A 126 -1.88 -1.91 -2.47
CA CYS A 126 -2.72 -3.01 -2.95
C CYS A 126 -4.19 -2.75 -2.61
N MET A 127 -5.08 -3.03 -3.55
CA MET A 127 -6.52 -2.95 -3.34
C MET A 127 -7.25 -3.84 -4.35
N THR A 128 -8.49 -4.20 -4.06
CA THR A 128 -9.40 -4.68 -5.11
C THR A 128 -9.79 -3.51 -6.01
N SER A 129 -9.98 -3.75 -7.30
CA SER A 129 -10.29 -2.67 -8.26
C SER A 129 -11.67 -2.05 -8.07
N TYR A 130 -12.55 -2.74 -7.35
CA TYR A 130 -13.91 -2.28 -7.06
C TYR A 130 -14.34 -2.67 -5.64
N PHE A 131 -15.37 -2.01 -5.17
CA PHE A 131 -16.12 -2.33 -3.96
C PHE A 131 -17.54 -2.74 -4.35
N GLU A 132 -18.09 -3.76 -3.70
CA GLU A 132 -19.48 -4.17 -3.89
C GLU A 132 -20.29 -3.79 -2.65
N ASN A 133 -21.33 -2.99 -2.88
CA ASN A 133 -22.27 -2.55 -1.86
C ASN A 133 -23.20 -3.70 -1.45
N LYS A 134 -23.89 -3.53 -0.31
CA LYS A 134 -24.84 -4.54 0.21
C LYS A 134 -26.03 -4.81 -0.74
N ASP A 135 -26.35 -3.89 -1.61
CA ASP A 135 -27.40 -4.00 -2.64
C ASP A 135 -26.91 -4.63 -3.95
N GLY A 136 -25.64 -5.05 -4.00
CA GLY A 136 -25.00 -5.63 -5.17
C GLY A 136 -24.47 -4.63 -6.19
N THR A 137 -24.60 -3.32 -5.95
CA THR A 137 -24.00 -2.30 -6.82
C THR A 137 -22.50 -2.29 -6.63
N ARG A 138 -21.76 -2.01 -7.72
CA ARG A 138 -20.30 -1.96 -7.72
C ARG A 138 -19.81 -0.55 -7.96
N GLU A 139 -18.79 -0.17 -7.23
CA GLU A 139 -18.13 1.12 -7.33
C GLU A 139 -16.63 0.92 -7.57
N SER A 140 -16.07 1.68 -8.53
CA SER A 140 -14.63 1.64 -8.80
C SER A 140 -13.84 2.21 -7.63
N ARG A 141 -12.72 1.58 -7.29
CA ARG A 141 -11.72 2.14 -6.36
C ARG A 141 -10.61 2.92 -7.07
N ILE A 142 -10.60 2.86 -8.41
CA ILE A 142 -9.83 3.77 -9.25
C ILE A 142 -10.78 4.88 -9.66
N LEU A 143 -10.53 6.10 -9.19
CA LEU A 143 -11.45 7.24 -9.32
C LEU A 143 -10.93 8.25 -10.33
N PRO A 144 -11.81 9.02 -11.00
CA PRO A 144 -11.37 10.13 -11.84
C PRO A 144 -10.49 11.13 -11.09
N HIS A 145 -10.95 11.59 -9.94
CA HIS A 145 -10.26 12.43 -8.96
C HIS A 145 -10.97 12.26 -7.61
N PHE A 146 -10.32 12.65 -6.54
CA PHE A 146 -10.93 12.64 -5.21
C PHE A 146 -11.89 13.81 -5.02
N GLU A 147 -13.09 13.51 -4.50
CA GLU A 147 -14.16 14.47 -4.18
C GLU A 147 -14.43 14.53 -2.68
N GLY A 148 -13.38 14.77 -1.90
CA GLY A 148 -13.45 14.82 -0.43
C GLY A 148 -12.74 13.67 0.26
N ASP A 149 -12.16 12.75 -0.49
CA ASP A 149 -11.30 11.71 0.06
C ASP A 149 -10.02 12.32 0.65
N ILE A 150 -9.60 11.77 1.78
CA ILE A 150 -8.37 12.19 2.43
C ILE A 150 -7.18 11.58 1.70
N VAL A 151 -6.25 12.42 1.27
CA VAL A 151 -5.02 11.96 0.62
C VAL A 151 -4.04 11.48 1.68
N THR A 152 -3.92 10.17 1.84
CA THR A 152 -2.97 9.54 2.76
C THR A 152 -1.55 9.57 2.23
N ALA A 153 -1.36 9.25 0.94
CA ALA A 153 -0.06 9.37 0.29
C ALA A 153 -0.19 10.23 -0.99
N PRO A 154 0.66 11.27 -1.13
CA PRO A 154 0.62 12.13 -2.30
C PRO A 154 1.13 11.40 -3.55
N ARG A 155 0.68 11.84 -4.72
CA ARG A 155 1.05 11.25 -6.01
C ARG A 155 2.56 11.15 -6.28
N SER A 156 3.36 12.00 -5.63
CA SER A 156 4.82 11.98 -5.76
C SER A 156 5.47 10.79 -5.06
N GLN A 157 4.76 10.17 -4.12
CA GLN A 157 5.23 9.02 -3.35
C GLN A 157 4.68 7.67 -3.88
N ALA A 158 3.65 7.70 -4.74
CA ALA A 158 3.07 6.48 -5.30
C ALA A 158 4.08 5.76 -6.22
N HIS A 159 4.38 4.50 -5.90
CA HIS A 159 5.33 3.67 -6.64
C HIS A 159 4.59 2.57 -7.42
N PHE A 160 4.29 1.44 -6.82
CA PHE A 160 3.48 0.40 -7.45
C PHE A 160 2.06 0.41 -6.93
N ILE A 161 1.09 0.38 -7.84
CA ILE A 161 -0.33 0.13 -7.55
C ILE A 161 -0.69 -1.26 -8.06
N VAL A 162 -1.38 -2.04 -7.22
CA VAL A 162 -1.72 -3.43 -7.50
C VAL A 162 -3.21 -3.65 -7.31
N THR A 163 -3.83 -4.28 -8.30
CA THR A 163 -5.19 -4.81 -8.23
C THR A 163 -5.20 -6.26 -8.69
N GLU A 164 -6.34 -6.92 -8.67
CA GLU A 164 -6.52 -8.26 -9.23
C GLU A 164 -6.30 -8.33 -10.75
N TYR A 165 -6.27 -7.18 -11.43
CA TYR A 165 -6.01 -7.08 -12.88
C TYR A 165 -4.53 -6.82 -13.22
N GLY A 166 -3.68 -6.62 -12.22
CA GLY A 166 -2.24 -6.46 -12.44
C GLY A 166 -1.60 -5.42 -11.54
N ALA A 167 -0.35 -5.09 -11.87
CA ALA A 167 0.47 -4.13 -11.16
C ALA A 167 1.07 -3.11 -12.13
N VAL A 168 1.06 -1.83 -11.75
CA VAL A 168 1.64 -0.74 -12.53
C VAL A 168 2.62 0.09 -11.70
N ASN A 169 3.69 0.56 -12.33
CA ASN A 169 4.69 1.41 -11.70
C ASN A 169 4.46 2.87 -12.11
N LEU A 170 4.06 3.70 -11.15
CA LEU A 170 3.77 5.12 -11.37
C LEU A 170 4.98 6.05 -11.16
N ALA A 171 6.10 5.54 -10.64
CA ALA A 171 7.29 6.36 -10.40
C ALA A 171 7.86 6.90 -11.71
N GLY A 172 8.16 8.21 -11.74
CA GLY A 172 8.72 8.87 -12.92
C GLY A 172 7.76 9.00 -14.12
N ARG A 173 6.47 8.66 -13.95
CA ARG A 173 5.48 8.73 -15.03
C ARG A 173 4.78 10.10 -15.07
N THR A 174 4.50 10.54 -16.28
CA THR A 174 3.67 11.73 -16.54
C THR A 174 2.22 11.49 -16.10
N THR A 175 1.44 12.53 -15.93
CA THR A 175 0.04 12.41 -15.49
C THR A 175 -0.79 11.56 -16.45
N TRP A 176 -0.61 11.71 -17.76
CA TRP A 176 -1.35 10.92 -18.76
C TRP A 176 -0.90 9.45 -18.77
N GLU A 177 0.40 9.13 -18.61
CA GLU A 177 0.88 7.76 -18.47
C GLU A 177 0.31 7.09 -17.20
N ARG A 178 0.25 7.82 -16.09
CA ARG A 178 -0.37 7.33 -14.84
C ARG A 178 -1.83 6.96 -15.06
N ALA A 179 -2.61 7.84 -15.68
CA ALA A 179 -4.01 7.57 -15.97
C ALA A 179 -4.19 6.33 -16.86
N GLU A 180 -3.42 6.21 -17.95
CA GLU A 180 -3.43 5.04 -18.84
C GLU A 180 -3.13 3.74 -18.07
N MET A 181 -2.07 3.75 -17.26
CA MET A 181 -1.67 2.61 -16.45
C MET A 181 -2.74 2.23 -15.41
N LEU A 182 -3.29 3.20 -14.68
CA LEU A 182 -4.33 2.94 -13.68
C LEU A 182 -5.60 2.40 -14.32
N ILE A 183 -6.02 2.93 -15.46
CA ILE A 183 -7.17 2.42 -16.21
C ILE A 183 -6.93 0.97 -16.66
N SER A 184 -5.70 0.61 -17.03
CA SER A 184 -5.37 -0.76 -17.46
C SER A 184 -5.59 -1.82 -16.37
N ILE A 185 -5.44 -1.45 -15.10
CA ILE A 185 -5.65 -2.31 -13.93
C ILE A 185 -7.00 -2.09 -13.23
N ALA A 186 -7.86 -1.24 -13.78
CA ALA A 186 -9.23 -1.08 -13.31
C ALA A 186 -10.12 -2.28 -13.72
N HIS A 187 -11.22 -2.49 -12.99
CA HIS A 187 -12.23 -3.44 -13.41
C HIS A 187 -12.76 -3.07 -14.81
N PRO A 188 -12.93 -4.02 -15.73
CA PRO A 188 -13.33 -3.75 -17.12
C PRO A 188 -14.56 -2.86 -17.27
N ASP A 189 -15.57 -3.06 -16.42
CA ASP A 189 -16.84 -2.31 -16.48
C ASP A 189 -16.67 -0.79 -16.24
N PHE A 190 -15.58 -0.37 -15.59
CA PHE A 190 -15.34 1.04 -15.29
C PHE A 190 -14.36 1.71 -16.23
N ARG A 191 -13.62 0.97 -17.06
CA ARG A 191 -12.53 1.53 -17.88
C ARG A 191 -13.00 2.61 -18.82
N GLU A 192 -14.13 2.39 -19.51
CA GLU A 192 -14.67 3.36 -20.46
C GLU A 192 -15.08 4.68 -19.78
N ASN A 193 -15.68 4.58 -18.59
CA ASN A 193 -16.03 5.76 -17.81
C ASN A 193 -14.81 6.54 -17.34
N LEU A 194 -13.74 5.84 -16.93
CA LEU A 194 -12.47 6.45 -16.54
C LEU A 194 -11.77 7.13 -17.73
N ILE A 195 -11.85 6.53 -18.93
CA ILE A 195 -11.32 7.13 -20.17
C ILE A 195 -12.03 8.45 -20.45
N ARG A 196 -13.38 8.46 -20.43
CA ARG A 196 -14.18 9.68 -20.64
C ARG A 196 -13.89 10.75 -19.60
N ALA A 197 -13.73 10.35 -18.35
CA ALA A 197 -13.37 11.27 -17.28
C ALA A 197 -11.98 11.89 -17.51
N ALA A 198 -10.98 11.10 -17.89
CA ALA A 198 -9.64 11.58 -18.22
C ALA A 198 -9.63 12.57 -19.40
N GLU A 199 -10.48 12.34 -20.40
CA GLU A 199 -10.67 13.28 -21.53
C GLU A 199 -11.32 14.60 -21.05
N THR A 200 -12.36 14.53 -20.24
CA THR A 200 -13.05 15.69 -19.65
C THR A 200 -12.10 16.52 -18.78
N GLN A 201 -11.28 15.86 -17.98
CA GLN A 201 -10.26 16.49 -17.13
C GLN A 201 -9.04 16.99 -17.92
N LYS A 202 -8.96 16.72 -19.21
CA LYS A 202 -7.84 17.08 -20.08
C LYS A 202 -6.50 16.50 -19.63
N ILE A 203 -6.53 15.33 -18.95
CA ILE A 203 -5.32 14.60 -18.52
C ILE A 203 -4.48 14.24 -19.75
N TRP A 204 -5.13 13.79 -20.83
CA TRP A 204 -4.49 13.61 -22.13
C TRP A 204 -5.22 14.39 -23.22
N ARG A 205 -4.49 14.61 -24.30
CA ARG A 205 -5.04 15.13 -25.56
C ARG A 205 -5.07 13.99 -26.57
N PRO A 206 -5.85 14.10 -27.66
CA PRO A 206 -5.88 13.07 -28.71
C PRO A 206 -4.48 12.65 -29.22
N SER A 207 -3.54 13.60 -29.24
CA SER A 207 -2.14 13.37 -29.63
C SER A 207 -1.32 12.54 -28.63
N ASN A 208 -1.78 12.37 -27.38
CA ASN A 208 -1.10 11.63 -26.32
C ASN A 208 -1.77 10.28 -26.02
N ARG A 209 -2.96 10.04 -26.59
CA ARG A 209 -3.68 8.78 -26.44
C ARG A 209 -3.02 7.74 -27.35
N ARG A 210 -2.59 6.62 -26.79
CA ARG A 210 -2.02 5.47 -27.50
C ARG A 210 -3.05 4.40 -27.74
#